data_0e4f1879944176e6a94379e2831acf74
#
_entry.id   0e4f1879944176e6a94379e2831acf74
#
_cell.length_a   1.000
_cell.length_b   1.000
_cell.length_c   1.000
_cell.angle_alpha   90.00
_cell.angle_beta   90.00
_cell.angle_gamma   90.00
#
_symmetry.space_group_name_H-M   'P 1'
#
loop_
_entity.id
_entity.type
_entity.pdbx_description
1 polymer ?
#
loop_
_entity_poly.entity_id
_entity_poly.type
_entity_poly.pdbx_seq_one_letter_code
_entity_poly.pdbx_strand_id
1 'polypeptide(L)'
;MQDQVEQLLVEMSEETQSKSLGYGSSLRGRVAIVTGGATGIGRAIALEFARHGAAVAFNYFCYDDGEDLRAEAEATAREIAQMEVRVHHASCDVRDPGEVSRFVKDAHEELGAINILVNNAGIARDRALWRLTDEQWRTVLDTNLTGAFHMIRAVAPMFRRQSDGKIVNVSSVHGIRSEFGLANYSASKAGLLGLTRSAALELGPSNVNVNAVAPGYIRTTRLTSGVPAEILDTARERAVLGRLGDPQDVANVVMFLCSEYARHITGAVIPVDGGHLL
;
A
#
# COMPACT_ATOMS: atom_id res chain seq x y z
N MET A 1 -5.85 -52.68 5.94
CA MET A 1 -4.74 -51.67 5.96
C MET A 1 -4.75 -50.77 4.73
N GLN A 2 -4.91 -51.30 3.51
CA GLN A 2 -5.03 -50.50 2.29
C GLN A 2 -6.29 -49.62 2.29
N ASP A 3 -7.44 -50.20 2.65
CA ASP A 3 -8.73 -49.50 2.72
C ASP A 3 -8.74 -48.36 3.77
N GLN A 4 -8.00 -48.49 4.88
CA GLN A 4 -7.88 -47.46 5.90
C GLN A 4 -7.00 -46.28 5.45
N VAL A 5 -5.99 -46.56 4.64
CA VAL A 5 -5.12 -45.52 4.05
C VAL A 5 -5.88 -44.75 2.94
N GLU A 6 -6.67 -45.44 2.13
CA GLU A 6 -7.53 -44.78 1.13
C GLU A 6 -8.62 -43.91 1.79
N GLN A 7 -9.26 -44.39 2.86
CA GLN A 7 -10.23 -43.62 3.62
C GLN A 7 -9.59 -42.35 4.24
N LEU A 8 -8.41 -42.48 4.85
CA LEU A 8 -7.66 -41.34 5.39
C LEU A 8 -7.26 -40.33 4.30
N LEU A 9 -6.86 -40.79 3.12
CA LEU A 9 -6.53 -39.93 1.98
C LEU A 9 -7.76 -39.20 1.44
N VAL A 10 -8.92 -39.85 1.41
CA VAL A 10 -10.20 -39.23 1.03
C VAL A 10 -10.62 -38.18 2.07
N GLU A 11 -10.60 -38.51 3.36
CA GLU A 11 -10.90 -37.55 4.44
C GLU A 11 -9.93 -36.36 4.44
N MET A 12 -8.61 -36.56 4.26
CA MET A 12 -7.64 -35.51 4.12
C MET A 12 -7.87 -34.67 2.85
N SER A 13 -8.32 -35.27 1.74
CA SER A 13 -8.61 -34.51 0.51
C SER A 13 -9.91 -33.71 0.64
N GLU A 14 -10.91 -34.22 1.33
CA GLU A 14 -12.15 -33.48 1.63
C GLU A 14 -11.92 -32.32 2.64
N GLU A 15 -11.11 -32.55 3.68
CA GLU A 15 -10.69 -31.48 4.58
C GLU A 15 -9.85 -30.39 3.87
N THR A 16 -9.06 -30.78 2.89
CA THR A 16 -8.26 -29.84 2.08
C THR A 16 -9.11 -29.10 1.05
N GLN A 17 -10.15 -29.74 0.49
CA GLN A 17 -11.10 -29.10 -0.42
C GLN A 17 -12.11 -28.19 0.30
N SER A 18 -12.47 -28.49 1.55
CA SER A 18 -13.37 -27.63 2.35
C SER A 18 -12.71 -26.35 2.84
N LYS A 19 -11.41 -26.33 2.92
CA LYS A 19 -10.59 -25.11 3.10
C LYS A 19 -10.19 -24.55 1.75
N SER A 20 -11.18 -24.21 0.90
CA SER A 20 -10.90 -23.32 -0.21
C SER A 20 -10.21 -22.08 0.39
N LEU A 21 -9.03 -21.75 -0.09
CA LEU A 21 -8.30 -20.53 0.22
C LEU A 21 -9.08 -19.30 -0.30
N GLY A 22 -10.35 -19.23 0.08
CA GLY A 22 -11.17 -18.06 -0.13
C GLY A 22 -10.66 -16.96 0.77
N TYR A 23 -9.90 -16.02 0.23
CA TYR A 23 -9.63 -14.75 0.87
C TYR A 23 -10.92 -13.97 1.20
N GLY A 24 -12.07 -14.51 0.86
CA GLY A 24 -13.37 -13.90 1.07
C GLY A 24 -13.61 -13.57 2.55
N SER A 25 -13.84 -12.30 2.84
CA SER A 25 -14.13 -11.74 4.15
C SER A 25 -13.02 -11.85 5.22
N SER A 26 -11.76 -12.02 4.82
CA SER A 26 -10.62 -12.16 5.75
C SER A 26 -10.29 -10.88 6.55
N LEU A 27 -10.84 -9.72 6.17
CA LEU A 27 -10.69 -8.44 6.86
C LEU A 27 -11.99 -7.94 7.50
N ARG A 28 -13.02 -8.78 7.61
CA ARG A 28 -14.29 -8.39 8.25
C ARG A 28 -14.05 -7.92 9.69
N GLY A 29 -14.60 -6.75 10.02
CA GLY A 29 -14.42 -6.12 11.34
C GLY A 29 -13.10 -5.38 11.52
N ARG A 30 -12.22 -5.36 10.51
CA ARG A 30 -10.99 -4.55 10.50
C ARG A 30 -11.26 -3.17 9.92
N VAL A 31 -10.46 -2.19 10.33
CA VAL A 31 -10.43 -0.83 9.79
C VAL A 31 -9.06 -0.58 9.17
N ALA A 32 -9.05 -0.20 7.90
CA ALA A 32 -7.83 0.10 7.17
C ALA A 32 -7.74 1.59 6.81
N ILE A 33 -6.57 2.19 7.01
CA ILE A 33 -6.21 3.49 6.44
C ILE A 33 -5.34 3.27 5.21
N VAL A 34 -5.70 3.93 4.09
CA VAL A 34 -4.91 3.94 2.85
C VAL A 34 -4.59 5.38 2.46
N THR A 35 -3.32 5.78 2.48
CA THR A 35 -2.95 7.13 2.04
C THR A 35 -2.91 7.23 0.52
N GLY A 36 -3.46 8.35 -0.03
CA GLY A 36 -3.59 8.51 -1.47
C GLY A 36 -4.57 7.52 -2.11
N GLY A 37 -5.71 7.25 -1.43
CA GLY A 37 -6.67 6.21 -1.82
C GLY A 37 -7.67 6.61 -2.92
N ALA A 38 -7.63 7.85 -3.42
CA ALA A 38 -8.59 8.32 -4.42
C ALA A 38 -8.35 7.73 -5.83
N THR A 39 -7.10 7.42 -6.20
CA THR A 39 -6.73 6.99 -7.56
C THR A 39 -5.66 5.89 -7.55
N GLY A 40 -5.42 5.27 -8.70
CA GLY A 40 -4.29 4.39 -8.96
C GLY A 40 -4.18 3.19 -8.02
N ILE A 41 -2.98 2.93 -7.53
CA ILE A 41 -2.67 1.81 -6.63
C ILE A 41 -3.44 1.95 -5.31
N GLY A 42 -3.49 3.17 -4.74
CA GLY A 42 -4.20 3.41 -3.48
C GLY A 42 -5.69 3.10 -3.58
N ARG A 43 -6.34 3.51 -4.68
CA ARG A 43 -7.74 3.17 -4.95
C ARG A 43 -7.94 1.66 -5.08
N ALA A 44 -7.08 0.97 -5.82
CA ALA A 44 -7.18 -0.48 -5.97
C ALA A 44 -7.06 -1.20 -4.62
N ILE A 45 -6.13 -0.75 -3.76
CA ILE A 45 -5.98 -1.29 -2.39
C ILE A 45 -7.23 -1.01 -1.55
N ALA A 46 -7.76 0.21 -1.58
CA ALA A 46 -8.95 0.59 -0.82
C ALA A 46 -10.18 -0.26 -1.21
N LEU A 47 -10.39 -0.45 -2.52
CA LEU A 47 -11.45 -1.30 -3.04
C LEU A 47 -11.24 -2.77 -2.69
N GLU A 48 -10.00 -3.27 -2.76
CA GLU A 48 -9.71 -4.66 -2.41
C GLU A 48 -9.98 -4.93 -0.92
N PHE A 49 -9.60 -4.03 -0.03
CA PHE A 49 -9.92 -4.14 1.38
C PHE A 49 -11.44 -4.14 1.63
N ALA A 50 -12.18 -3.28 0.93
CA ALA A 50 -13.64 -3.24 1.02
C ALA A 50 -14.29 -4.55 0.55
N ARG A 51 -13.83 -5.15 -0.57
CA ARG A 51 -14.29 -6.46 -1.06
C ARG A 51 -14.07 -7.57 -0.02
N HIS A 52 -13.04 -7.42 0.82
CA HIS A 52 -12.73 -8.36 1.89
C HIS A 52 -13.36 -8.01 3.24
N GLY A 53 -14.29 -7.03 3.24
CA GLY A 53 -15.13 -6.69 4.39
C GLY A 53 -14.52 -5.72 5.39
N ALA A 54 -13.38 -5.09 5.09
CA ALA A 54 -12.82 -4.04 5.94
C ALA A 54 -13.59 -2.72 5.77
N ALA A 55 -13.76 -1.97 6.86
CA ALA A 55 -14.05 -0.56 6.78
C ALA A 55 -12.78 0.19 6.33
N VAL A 56 -12.95 1.21 5.47
CA VAL A 56 -11.81 1.88 4.82
C VAL A 56 -11.84 3.38 5.11
N ALA A 57 -10.74 3.88 5.64
CA ALA A 57 -10.45 5.31 5.61
C ALA A 57 -9.38 5.60 4.55
N PHE A 58 -9.55 6.65 3.77
CA PHE A 58 -8.50 7.07 2.85
C PHE A 58 -8.42 8.60 2.75
N ASN A 59 -7.21 9.10 2.57
CA ASN A 59 -7.00 10.51 2.26
C ASN A 59 -6.69 10.72 0.79
N TYR A 60 -6.89 11.94 0.37
CA TYR A 60 -6.40 12.51 -0.88
C TYR A 60 -5.83 13.89 -0.60
N PHE A 61 -5.00 14.39 -1.49
CA PHE A 61 -4.46 15.73 -1.39
C PHE A 61 -4.25 16.33 -2.78
N CYS A 62 -4.68 17.55 -2.94
CA CYS A 62 -4.51 18.31 -4.17
C CYS A 62 -3.26 19.18 -4.02
N TYR A 63 -2.23 18.89 -4.80
CA TYR A 63 -1.05 19.73 -4.88
C TYR A 63 -1.34 21.01 -5.69
N ASP A 64 -0.52 22.06 -5.55
CA ASP A 64 -0.70 23.37 -6.17
C ASP A 64 -0.73 23.39 -7.72
N ASP A 65 -0.58 22.23 -8.36
CA ASP A 65 -0.67 22.03 -9.80
C ASP A 65 -2.11 21.93 -10.35
N GLY A 66 -3.10 22.24 -9.51
CA GLY A 66 -4.49 22.50 -9.95
C GLY A 66 -5.38 21.27 -10.12
N GLU A 67 -4.89 20.05 -9.81
CA GLU A 67 -5.75 18.87 -9.79
C GLU A 67 -6.58 18.79 -8.50
N ASP A 68 -7.88 18.92 -8.62
CA ASP A 68 -8.83 18.63 -7.53
C ASP A 68 -9.23 17.14 -7.57
N LEU A 69 -8.71 16.33 -6.65
CA LEU A 69 -9.03 14.90 -6.53
C LEU A 69 -10.32 14.63 -5.76
N ARG A 70 -11.12 15.62 -5.46
CA ARG A 70 -12.36 15.46 -4.68
C ARG A 70 -13.35 14.56 -5.40
N ALA A 71 -13.54 14.78 -6.70
CA ALA A 71 -14.48 14.00 -7.50
C ALA A 71 -14.10 12.52 -7.56
N GLU A 72 -12.80 12.22 -7.73
CA GLU A 72 -12.26 10.86 -7.73
C GLU A 72 -12.39 10.22 -6.34
N ALA A 73 -12.12 10.98 -5.28
CA ALA A 73 -12.29 10.50 -3.91
C ALA A 73 -13.75 10.16 -3.61
N GLU A 74 -14.69 11.04 -3.99
CA GLU A 74 -16.12 10.78 -3.86
C GLU A 74 -16.58 9.56 -4.70
N ALA A 75 -16.05 9.39 -5.91
CA ALA A 75 -16.35 8.23 -6.74
C ALA A 75 -15.85 6.93 -6.09
N THR A 76 -14.63 6.94 -5.58
CA THR A 76 -14.05 5.79 -4.85
C THR A 76 -14.85 5.47 -3.58
N ALA A 77 -15.22 6.49 -2.81
CA ALA A 77 -16.03 6.30 -1.61
C ALA A 77 -17.41 5.71 -1.92
N ARG A 78 -18.08 6.19 -2.99
CA ARG A 78 -19.35 5.61 -3.43
C ARG A 78 -19.23 4.14 -3.83
N GLU A 79 -18.16 3.75 -4.53
CA GLU A 79 -17.92 2.35 -4.90
C GLU A 79 -17.66 1.46 -3.68
N ILE A 80 -16.89 1.96 -2.70
CA ILE A 80 -16.69 1.25 -1.42
C ILE A 80 -18.01 1.08 -0.67
N ALA A 81 -18.84 2.12 -0.59
CA ALA A 81 -20.13 2.08 0.10
C ALA A 81 -21.11 1.06 -0.54
N GLN A 82 -21.02 0.83 -1.86
CA GLN A 82 -21.80 -0.21 -2.54
C GLN A 82 -21.46 -1.64 -2.10
N MET A 83 -20.32 -1.84 -1.44
CA MET A 83 -19.91 -3.13 -0.88
C MET A 83 -20.39 -3.32 0.57
N GLU A 84 -21.28 -2.45 1.05
CA GLU A 84 -21.89 -2.48 2.40
C GLU A 84 -20.87 -2.40 3.55
N VAL A 85 -19.72 -1.77 3.30
CA VAL A 85 -18.73 -1.45 4.33
C VAL A 85 -18.68 0.06 4.60
N ARG A 86 -18.30 0.43 5.82
CA ARG A 86 -18.16 1.85 6.19
C ARG A 86 -16.93 2.44 5.51
N VAL A 87 -17.05 3.69 5.09
CA VAL A 87 -15.97 4.44 4.45
C VAL A 87 -15.89 5.85 5.04
N HIS A 88 -14.67 6.31 5.28
CA HIS A 88 -14.33 7.68 5.63
C HIS A 88 -13.31 8.21 4.62
N HIS A 89 -13.47 9.42 4.13
CA HIS A 89 -12.46 10.05 3.28
C HIS A 89 -12.35 11.54 3.56
N ALA A 90 -11.14 12.06 3.53
CA ALA A 90 -10.89 13.48 3.73
C ALA A 90 -9.64 13.96 2.97
N SER A 91 -9.60 15.26 2.67
CA SER A 91 -8.37 15.91 2.24
C SER A 91 -7.40 15.94 3.43
N CYS A 92 -6.16 15.49 3.20
CA CYS A 92 -5.11 15.53 4.22
C CYS A 92 -3.74 15.51 3.53
N ASP A 93 -2.95 16.54 3.81
CA ASP A 93 -1.53 16.56 3.42
C ASP A 93 -0.72 15.70 4.40
N VAL A 94 -0.18 14.59 3.93
CA VAL A 94 0.65 13.70 4.77
C VAL A 94 1.94 14.37 5.27
N ARG A 95 2.36 15.49 4.65
CA ARG A 95 3.52 16.28 5.07
C ARG A 95 3.24 17.04 6.37
N ASP A 96 1.97 17.38 6.64
CA ASP A 96 1.55 18.09 7.84
C ASP A 96 1.15 17.11 8.96
N PRO A 97 1.93 17.03 10.06
CA PRO A 97 1.64 16.12 11.17
C PRO A 97 0.34 16.45 11.90
N GLY A 98 -0.13 17.71 11.85
CA GLY A 98 -1.39 18.12 12.45
C GLY A 98 -2.59 17.63 11.65
N GLU A 99 -2.53 17.71 10.31
CA GLU A 99 -3.54 17.14 9.44
C GLU A 99 -3.59 15.63 9.54
N VAL A 100 -2.44 14.96 9.55
CA VAL A 100 -2.34 13.51 9.78
C VAL A 100 -2.98 13.11 11.11
N SER A 101 -2.70 13.83 12.20
CA SER A 101 -3.27 13.53 13.51
C SER A 101 -4.79 13.68 13.52
N ARG A 102 -5.34 14.72 12.88
CA ARG A 102 -6.78 14.90 12.72
C ARG A 102 -7.40 13.78 11.90
N PHE A 103 -6.86 13.50 10.73
CA PHE A 103 -7.37 12.44 9.84
C PHE A 103 -7.43 11.06 10.53
N VAL A 104 -6.36 10.69 11.23
CA VAL A 104 -6.31 9.41 11.98
C VAL A 104 -7.30 9.39 13.12
N LYS A 105 -7.48 10.51 13.83
CA LYS A 105 -8.48 10.65 14.90
C LYS A 105 -9.90 10.52 14.36
N ASP A 106 -10.23 11.26 13.31
CA ASP A 106 -11.56 11.26 12.70
C ASP A 106 -11.90 9.86 12.15
N ALA A 107 -10.95 9.21 11.47
CA ALA A 107 -11.11 7.83 11.01
C ALA A 107 -11.36 6.85 12.18
N HIS A 108 -10.67 7.02 13.31
CA HIS A 108 -10.89 6.20 14.50
C HIS A 108 -12.27 6.45 15.13
N GLU A 109 -12.69 7.70 15.22
CA GLU A 109 -14.01 8.07 15.79
C GLU A 109 -15.16 7.56 14.93
N GLU A 110 -15.04 7.65 13.60
CA GLU A 110 -16.10 7.24 12.68
C GLU A 110 -16.13 5.72 12.42
N LEU A 111 -14.97 5.08 12.29
CA LEU A 111 -14.89 3.68 11.87
C LEU A 111 -14.54 2.71 12.99
N GLY A 112 -14.04 3.19 14.12
CA GLY A 112 -13.59 2.36 15.23
C GLY A 112 -12.09 2.08 15.21
N ALA A 113 -11.67 1.02 15.90
CA ALA A 113 -10.25 0.69 16.11
C ALA A 113 -9.54 0.40 14.79
N ILE A 114 -8.52 1.21 14.46
CA ILE A 114 -7.71 1.06 13.26
C ILE A 114 -6.78 -0.14 13.43
N ASN A 115 -6.71 -1.00 12.41
CA ASN A 115 -5.91 -2.23 12.41
C ASN A 115 -4.86 -2.27 11.31
N ILE A 116 -5.08 -1.53 10.22
CA ILE A 116 -4.24 -1.58 9.03
C ILE A 116 -3.87 -0.14 8.61
N LEU A 117 -2.60 0.06 8.27
CA LEU A 117 -2.12 1.27 7.61
C LEU A 117 -1.40 0.90 6.32
N VAL A 118 -1.81 1.52 5.21
CA VAL A 118 -1.06 1.45 3.95
C VAL A 118 -0.55 2.85 3.59
N ASN A 119 0.75 3.03 3.65
CA ASN A 119 1.42 4.24 3.18
C ASN A 119 1.65 4.11 1.67
N ASN A 120 0.72 4.67 0.90
CA ASN A 120 0.76 4.67 -0.56
C ASN A 120 0.92 6.08 -1.15
N ALA A 121 0.54 7.14 -0.44
CA ALA A 121 0.71 8.51 -0.92
C ALA A 121 2.16 8.74 -1.39
N GLY A 122 2.31 9.29 -2.59
CA GLY A 122 3.61 9.55 -3.16
C GLY A 122 3.55 10.30 -4.48
N ILE A 123 4.61 11.04 -4.75
CA ILE A 123 4.81 11.84 -5.96
C ILE A 123 6.20 11.59 -6.54
N ALA A 124 6.37 11.94 -7.79
CA ALA A 124 7.65 12.03 -8.48
C ALA A 124 7.85 13.45 -9.03
N ARG A 125 9.08 13.92 -9.06
CA ARG A 125 9.51 15.17 -9.70
C ARG A 125 10.87 14.90 -10.37
N ASP A 126 10.79 14.19 -11.50
CA ASP A 126 11.93 13.61 -12.19
C ASP A 126 12.78 14.68 -12.88
N ARG A 127 14.07 14.67 -12.61
CA ARG A 127 15.04 15.56 -13.24
C ARG A 127 16.46 15.04 -13.09
N ALA A 128 17.32 15.35 -14.06
CA ALA A 128 18.74 15.04 -13.94
C ALA A 128 19.30 15.65 -12.64
N LEU A 129 20.11 14.88 -11.90
CA LEU A 129 20.59 15.21 -10.55
C LEU A 129 21.12 16.64 -10.44
N TRP A 130 21.93 17.09 -11.40
CA TRP A 130 22.53 18.44 -11.40
C TRP A 130 21.57 19.58 -11.79
N ARG A 131 20.32 19.26 -12.11
CA ARG A 131 19.24 20.22 -12.41
C ARG A 131 18.10 20.13 -11.39
N LEU A 132 18.18 19.21 -10.46
CA LEU A 132 17.16 19.03 -9.43
C LEU A 132 17.22 20.20 -8.46
N THR A 133 16.09 20.85 -8.19
CA THR A 133 16.02 21.93 -7.22
C THR A 133 15.83 21.40 -5.80
N ASP A 134 16.24 22.19 -4.79
CA ASP A 134 16.02 21.86 -3.38
C ASP A 134 14.53 21.67 -3.07
N GLU A 135 13.67 22.45 -3.71
CA GLU A 135 12.22 22.36 -3.55
C GLU A 135 11.70 21.01 -4.08
N GLN A 136 12.08 20.62 -5.30
CA GLN A 136 11.72 19.31 -5.88
C GLN A 136 12.23 18.16 -5.02
N TRP A 137 13.45 18.28 -4.49
CA TRP A 137 14.02 17.32 -3.57
C TRP A 137 13.18 17.19 -2.29
N ARG A 138 12.96 18.30 -1.58
CA ARG A 138 12.21 18.31 -0.32
C ARG A 138 10.78 17.84 -0.51
N THR A 139 10.06 18.35 -1.51
CA THR A 139 8.66 17.99 -1.77
C THR A 139 8.50 16.49 -1.94
N VAL A 140 9.41 15.80 -2.66
CA VAL A 140 9.35 14.35 -2.85
C VAL A 140 9.69 13.60 -1.56
N LEU A 141 10.74 14.00 -0.84
CA LEU A 141 11.11 13.35 0.42
C LEU A 141 10.02 13.57 1.49
N ASP A 142 9.50 14.77 1.60
CA ASP A 142 8.50 15.11 2.61
C ASP A 142 7.20 14.32 2.37
N THR A 143 6.78 14.18 1.11
CA THR A 143 5.59 13.39 0.79
C THR A 143 5.83 11.90 0.97
N ASN A 144 6.85 11.35 0.31
CA ASN A 144 7.01 9.90 0.16
C ASN A 144 7.59 9.22 1.39
N LEU A 145 8.41 9.91 2.17
CA LEU A 145 9.13 9.36 3.32
C LEU A 145 8.67 9.98 4.64
N THR A 146 8.74 11.31 4.78
CA THR A 146 8.33 11.99 6.01
C THR A 146 6.84 11.80 6.27
N GLY A 147 6.00 11.86 5.23
CA GLY A 147 4.56 11.60 5.35
C GLY A 147 4.26 10.18 5.84
N ALA A 148 4.95 9.17 5.32
CA ALA A 148 4.81 7.79 5.81
C ALA A 148 5.25 7.68 7.29
N PHE A 149 6.32 8.35 7.69
CA PHE A 149 6.73 8.43 9.09
C PHE A 149 5.64 9.07 9.96
N HIS A 150 5.03 10.19 9.53
CA HIS A 150 3.94 10.82 10.27
C HIS A 150 2.76 9.88 10.49
N MET A 151 2.34 9.16 9.45
CA MET A 151 1.25 8.19 9.52
C MET A 151 1.58 7.04 10.47
N ILE A 152 2.78 6.44 10.36
CA ILE A 152 3.23 5.36 11.28
C ILE A 152 3.23 5.87 12.71
N ARG A 153 3.82 7.05 12.96
CA ARG A 153 3.87 7.66 14.30
C ARG A 153 2.47 7.90 14.89
N ALA A 154 1.50 8.27 14.05
CA ALA A 154 0.13 8.54 14.49
C ALA A 154 -0.62 7.25 14.90
N VAL A 155 -0.44 6.13 14.17
CA VAL A 155 -1.15 4.87 14.46
C VAL A 155 -0.41 3.98 15.47
N ALA A 156 0.92 4.09 15.58
CA ALA A 156 1.74 3.20 16.40
C ALA A 156 1.29 3.10 17.89
N PRO A 157 0.89 4.18 18.58
CA PRO A 157 0.38 4.08 19.95
C PRO A 157 -0.91 3.23 20.06
N MET A 158 -1.78 3.28 19.04
CA MET A 158 -3.01 2.46 18.99
C MET A 158 -2.66 1.00 18.76
N PHE A 159 -1.84 0.69 17.76
CA PHE A 159 -1.43 -0.66 17.43
C PHE A 159 -0.70 -1.35 18.59
N ARG A 160 0.16 -0.61 19.30
CA ARG A 160 0.83 -1.12 20.50
C ARG A 160 -0.14 -1.46 21.62
N ARG A 161 -1.14 -0.61 21.88
CA ARG A 161 -2.17 -0.89 22.91
C ARG A 161 -3.07 -2.07 22.55
N GLN A 162 -3.36 -2.23 21.26
CA GLN A 162 -4.17 -3.34 20.74
C GLN A 162 -3.40 -4.66 20.71
N SER A 163 -2.06 -4.62 20.75
CA SER A 163 -1.18 -5.76 20.45
C SER A 163 -1.54 -6.43 19.11
N ASP A 164 -1.90 -5.60 18.14
CA ASP A 164 -2.31 -6.01 16.79
C ASP A 164 -2.18 -4.84 15.83
N GLY A 165 -1.66 -5.09 14.64
CA GLY A 165 -1.57 -4.11 13.57
C GLY A 165 -0.82 -4.62 12.35
N LYS A 166 -1.17 -4.09 11.19
CA LYS A 166 -0.48 -4.35 9.92
C LYS A 166 -0.13 -3.03 9.25
N ILE A 167 1.11 -2.86 8.88
CA ILE A 167 1.59 -1.69 8.15
C ILE A 167 2.23 -2.17 6.85
N VAL A 168 1.79 -1.61 5.73
CA VAL A 168 2.41 -1.85 4.42
C VAL A 168 2.82 -0.53 3.81
N ASN A 169 4.09 -0.41 3.49
CA ASN A 169 4.66 0.74 2.80
C ASN A 169 4.80 0.46 1.31
N VAL A 170 4.16 1.27 0.46
CA VAL A 170 4.29 1.16 -0.99
C VAL A 170 5.55 1.91 -1.43
N SER A 171 6.64 1.15 -1.55
CA SER A 171 7.92 1.63 -2.06
C SER A 171 7.94 1.64 -3.60
N SER A 172 9.00 1.17 -4.21
CA SER A 172 9.20 1.03 -5.67
C SER A 172 10.41 0.14 -5.93
N VAL A 173 10.49 -0.47 -7.13
CA VAL A 173 11.74 -1.03 -7.65
C VAL A 173 12.87 -0.01 -7.65
N HIS A 174 12.54 1.28 -7.83
CA HIS A 174 13.51 2.38 -7.80
C HIS A 174 14.03 2.70 -6.37
N GLY A 175 13.44 2.17 -5.33
CA GLY A 175 14.02 2.13 -3.99
C GLY A 175 15.07 1.04 -3.81
N ILE A 176 15.14 0.08 -4.75
CA ILE A 176 16.12 -1.03 -4.78
C ILE A 176 17.20 -0.76 -5.82
N ARG A 177 16.81 -0.42 -7.04
CA ARG A 177 17.70 -0.08 -8.17
C ARG A 177 17.21 1.18 -8.85
N SER A 178 17.97 2.28 -8.75
CA SER A 178 17.60 3.57 -9.33
C SER A 178 17.75 3.59 -10.85
N GLU A 179 17.11 4.57 -11.48
CA GLU A 179 17.27 4.94 -12.89
C GLU A 179 17.63 6.43 -13.02
N PHE A 180 18.04 6.82 -14.23
CA PHE A 180 18.42 8.20 -14.51
C PHE A 180 17.26 9.17 -14.27
N GLY A 181 17.53 10.29 -13.63
CA GLY A 181 16.55 11.34 -13.36
C GLY A 181 15.71 11.16 -12.09
N LEU A 182 15.87 10.05 -11.37
CA LEU A 182 15.02 9.66 -10.22
C LEU A 182 15.69 9.86 -8.86
N ALA A 183 16.68 10.74 -8.72
CA ALA A 183 17.49 10.82 -7.51
C ALA A 183 16.66 11.06 -6.23
N ASN A 184 15.73 12.02 -6.23
CA ASN A 184 14.86 12.31 -5.10
C ASN A 184 13.86 11.17 -4.84
N TYR A 185 13.24 10.66 -5.89
CA TYR A 185 12.27 9.57 -5.80
C TYR A 185 12.93 8.30 -5.26
N SER A 186 14.05 7.89 -5.85
CA SER A 186 14.78 6.70 -5.41
C SER A 186 15.28 6.83 -3.97
N ALA A 187 15.81 8.01 -3.59
CA ALA A 187 16.22 8.26 -2.22
C ALA A 187 15.05 8.13 -1.24
N SER A 188 13.87 8.70 -1.59
CA SER A 188 12.66 8.60 -0.76
C SER A 188 12.17 7.16 -0.62
N LYS A 189 12.15 6.39 -1.72
CA LYS A 189 11.66 5.01 -1.73
C LYS A 189 12.66 4.03 -1.09
N ALA A 190 13.96 4.27 -1.20
CA ALA A 190 15.00 3.55 -0.45
C ALA A 190 14.91 3.85 1.05
N GLY A 191 14.74 5.12 1.43
CA GLY A 191 14.52 5.54 2.82
C GLY A 191 13.29 4.86 3.44
N LEU A 192 12.23 4.68 2.65
CA LEU A 192 11.01 4.00 3.09
C LEU A 192 11.26 2.52 3.40
N LEU A 193 12.19 1.85 2.69
CA LEU A 193 12.61 0.47 3.02
C LEU A 193 13.38 0.42 4.35
N GLY A 194 14.20 1.43 4.64
CA GLY A 194 14.86 1.60 5.93
C GLY A 194 13.84 1.80 7.06
N LEU A 195 12.88 2.71 6.87
CA LEU A 195 11.80 2.98 7.81
C LEU A 195 10.95 1.72 8.07
N THR A 196 10.67 0.92 7.04
CA THR A 196 9.95 -0.35 7.16
C THR A 196 10.64 -1.30 8.14
N ARG A 197 11.95 -1.49 7.99
CA ARG A 197 12.74 -2.40 8.85
C ARG A 197 12.83 -1.88 10.28
N SER A 198 13.05 -0.58 10.47
CA SER A 198 13.09 0.05 11.79
C SER A 198 11.74 -0.10 12.52
N ALA A 199 10.64 0.25 11.84
CA ALA A 199 9.31 0.11 12.40
C ALA A 199 8.94 -1.37 12.70
N ALA A 200 9.40 -2.32 11.89
CA ALA A 200 9.20 -3.75 12.15
C ALA A 200 9.90 -4.20 13.45
N LEU A 201 11.12 -3.71 13.69
CA LEU A 201 11.87 -4.01 14.93
C LEU A 201 11.19 -3.38 16.15
N GLU A 202 10.74 -2.13 16.04
CA GLU A 202 10.20 -1.37 17.17
C GLU A 202 8.76 -1.78 17.55
N LEU A 203 7.95 -2.14 16.55
CA LEU A 203 6.54 -2.49 16.75
C LEU A 203 6.28 -4.00 16.82
N GLY A 204 7.21 -4.83 16.35
CA GLY A 204 7.13 -6.29 16.38
C GLY A 204 6.84 -6.87 17.76
N PRO A 205 7.49 -6.40 18.87
CA PRO A 205 7.16 -6.85 20.23
C PRO A 205 5.69 -6.63 20.63
N SER A 206 4.98 -5.73 19.94
CA SER A 206 3.54 -5.51 20.13
C SER A 206 2.69 -6.24 19.06
N ASN A 207 3.22 -7.31 18.45
CA ASN A 207 2.51 -8.10 17.43
C ASN A 207 2.05 -7.28 16.20
N VAL A 208 2.85 -6.27 15.81
CA VAL A 208 2.59 -5.45 14.62
C VAL A 208 3.52 -5.89 13.49
N ASN A 209 2.95 -6.29 12.36
CA ASN A 209 3.74 -6.57 11.16
C ASN A 209 3.94 -5.29 10.34
N VAL A 210 5.16 -5.05 9.90
CA VAL A 210 5.50 -3.91 9.04
C VAL A 210 6.29 -4.41 7.84
N ASN A 211 5.72 -4.27 6.63
CA ASN A 211 6.32 -4.75 5.40
C ASN A 211 6.30 -3.67 4.32
N ALA A 212 7.02 -3.89 3.24
CA ALA A 212 6.98 -3.05 2.05
C ALA A 212 6.67 -3.88 0.81
N VAL A 213 5.95 -3.29 -0.12
CA VAL A 213 5.89 -3.74 -1.51
C VAL A 213 6.73 -2.79 -2.37
N ALA A 214 7.38 -3.34 -3.40
CA ALA A 214 8.18 -2.58 -4.36
C ALA A 214 7.61 -2.79 -5.77
N PRO A 215 6.58 -2.01 -6.17
CA PRO A 215 6.01 -2.09 -7.50
C PRO A 215 7.04 -1.70 -8.57
N GLY A 216 6.98 -2.38 -9.73
CA GLY A 216 7.60 -1.94 -10.96
C GLY A 216 6.78 -0.87 -11.66
N TYR A 217 6.81 -0.86 -12.99
CA TYR A 217 5.95 0.02 -13.79
C TYR A 217 4.51 -0.51 -13.80
N ILE A 218 3.61 0.27 -13.18
CA ILE A 218 2.18 -0.05 -13.02
C ILE A 218 1.37 0.90 -13.88
N ARG A 219 0.39 0.39 -14.62
CA ARG A 219 -0.55 1.20 -15.42
C ARG A 219 -1.43 2.03 -14.50
N THR A 220 -1.02 3.25 -14.19
CA THR A 220 -1.79 4.20 -13.38
C THR A 220 -2.06 5.47 -14.19
N THR A 221 -3.07 6.22 -13.78
CA THR A 221 -3.44 7.45 -14.48
C THR A 221 -2.51 8.64 -14.15
N ARG A 222 -1.82 8.66 -13.00
CA ARG A 222 -1.04 9.83 -12.57
C ARG A 222 0.47 9.69 -12.75
N LEU A 223 1.08 8.63 -12.20
CA LEU A 223 2.54 8.49 -12.25
C LEU A 223 3.05 8.00 -13.62
N THR A 224 2.22 7.32 -14.39
CA THR A 224 2.61 6.79 -15.70
C THR A 224 2.05 7.58 -16.89
N SER A 225 1.05 8.44 -16.70
CA SER A 225 0.50 9.27 -17.79
C SER A 225 1.51 10.28 -18.36
N GLY A 226 2.49 10.71 -17.56
CA GLY A 226 3.56 11.61 -17.97
C GLY A 226 4.84 10.88 -18.47
N VAL A 227 4.87 9.56 -18.42
CA VAL A 227 6.03 8.77 -18.85
C VAL A 227 5.97 8.56 -20.36
N PRO A 228 7.04 8.88 -21.12
CA PRO A 228 7.11 8.64 -22.57
C PRO A 228 6.84 7.16 -22.92
N ALA A 229 6.12 6.93 -24.03
CA ALA A 229 5.74 5.59 -24.48
C ALA A 229 6.95 4.66 -24.63
N GLU A 230 8.09 5.18 -25.14
CA GLU A 230 9.34 4.43 -25.31
C GLU A 230 9.90 3.91 -24.00
N ILE A 231 9.74 4.67 -22.89
CA ILE A 231 10.15 4.21 -21.56
C ILE A 231 9.22 3.10 -21.07
N LEU A 232 7.92 3.22 -21.31
CA LEU A 232 6.95 2.18 -20.93
C LEU A 232 7.14 0.91 -21.78
N ASP A 233 7.48 1.04 -23.05
CA ASP A 233 7.82 -0.10 -23.92
C ASP A 233 9.10 -0.79 -23.42
N THR A 234 10.14 -0.02 -23.12
CA THR A 234 11.38 -0.54 -22.52
C THR A 234 11.10 -1.25 -21.19
N ALA A 235 10.24 -0.67 -20.35
CA ALA A 235 9.87 -1.27 -19.07
C ALA A 235 9.12 -2.59 -19.25
N ARG A 236 8.26 -2.68 -20.27
CA ARG A 236 7.56 -3.91 -20.66
C ARG A 236 8.53 -4.99 -21.14
N GLU A 237 9.50 -4.62 -21.98
CA GLU A 237 10.51 -5.54 -22.49
C GLU A 237 11.43 -6.07 -21.40
N ARG A 238 11.76 -5.25 -20.40
CA ARG A 238 12.58 -5.67 -19.25
C ARG A 238 11.81 -6.54 -18.25
N ALA A 239 10.50 -6.42 -18.19
CA ALA A 239 9.70 -7.29 -17.33
C ALA A 239 9.68 -8.71 -17.91
N VAL A 240 10.15 -9.70 -17.15
CA VAL A 240 10.18 -11.12 -17.57
C VAL A 240 8.79 -11.63 -17.96
N LEU A 241 7.74 -11.10 -17.32
CA LEU A 241 6.34 -11.42 -17.66
C LEU A 241 5.84 -10.68 -18.93
N GLY A 242 6.65 -9.84 -19.58
CA GLY A 242 6.34 -9.16 -20.83
C GLY A 242 5.18 -8.15 -20.77
N ARG A 243 4.81 -7.69 -19.57
CA ARG A 243 3.73 -6.71 -19.38
C ARG A 243 4.04 -5.72 -18.26
N LEU A 244 3.42 -4.56 -18.33
CA LEU A 244 3.32 -3.67 -17.16
C LEU A 244 2.36 -4.27 -16.15
N GLY A 245 2.59 -3.97 -14.86
CA GLY A 245 1.67 -4.36 -13.80
C GLY A 245 0.37 -3.55 -13.85
N ASP A 246 -0.68 -4.10 -13.26
CA ASP A 246 -1.93 -3.39 -12.96
C ASP A 246 -1.98 -2.99 -11.47
N PRO A 247 -2.72 -1.94 -11.10
CA PRO A 247 -2.93 -1.58 -9.70
C PRO A 247 -3.42 -2.76 -8.84
N GLN A 248 -4.22 -3.66 -9.45
CA GLN A 248 -4.71 -4.87 -8.77
C GLN A 248 -3.59 -5.87 -8.44
N ASP A 249 -2.54 -5.97 -9.26
CA ASP A 249 -1.39 -6.84 -8.96
C ASP A 249 -0.74 -6.42 -7.61
N VAL A 250 -0.65 -5.11 -7.37
CA VAL A 250 -0.10 -4.57 -6.12
C VAL A 250 -1.10 -4.75 -4.97
N ALA A 251 -2.39 -4.46 -5.21
CA ALA A 251 -3.45 -4.57 -4.20
C ALA A 251 -3.56 -6.00 -3.66
N ASN A 252 -3.42 -7.02 -4.50
CA ASN A 252 -3.46 -8.42 -4.10
C ASN A 252 -2.33 -8.78 -3.12
N VAL A 253 -1.11 -8.29 -3.36
CA VAL A 253 0.04 -8.53 -2.46
C VAL A 253 -0.14 -7.76 -1.15
N VAL A 254 -0.62 -6.52 -1.19
CA VAL A 254 -0.92 -5.73 0.01
C VAL A 254 -2.00 -6.41 0.84
N MET A 255 -3.07 -6.91 0.20
CA MET A 255 -4.14 -7.68 0.84
C MET A 255 -3.56 -8.92 1.55
N PHE A 256 -2.71 -9.71 0.87
CA PHE A 256 -2.04 -10.85 1.46
C PHE A 256 -1.23 -10.46 2.70
N LEU A 257 -0.41 -9.41 2.61
CA LEU A 257 0.43 -8.94 3.72
C LEU A 257 -0.39 -8.45 4.93
N CYS A 258 -1.62 -8.01 4.71
CA CYS A 258 -2.54 -7.58 5.77
C CYS A 258 -3.41 -8.72 6.32
N SER A 259 -3.37 -9.91 5.72
CA SER A 259 -4.13 -11.08 6.16
C SER A 259 -3.41 -11.90 7.23
N GLU A 260 -4.13 -12.83 7.86
CA GLU A 260 -3.55 -13.78 8.81
C GLU A 260 -2.57 -14.77 8.15
N TYR A 261 -2.63 -14.95 6.83
CA TYR A 261 -1.68 -15.79 6.10
C TYR A 261 -0.25 -15.24 6.11
N ALA A 262 -0.10 -13.91 6.30
CA ALA A 262 1.20 -13.23 6.40
C ALA A 262 1.62 -12.94 7.85
N ARG A 263 0.98 -13.51 8.86
CA ARG A 263 1.22 -13.19 10.28
C ARG A 263 2.67 -13.34 10.74
N HIS A 264 3.47 -14.15 10.05
CA HIS A 264 4.89 -14.38 10.36
C HIS A 264 5.84 -13.66 9.39
N ILE A 265 5.31 -12.70 8.60
CA ILE A 265 6.09 -11.88 7.67
C ILE A 265 6.18 -10.46 8.23
N THR A 266 7.39 -10.01 8.57
CA THR A 266 7.66 -8.62 9.00
C THR A 266 9.06 -8.20 8.58
N GLY A 267 9.26 -6.91 8.28
CA GLY A 267 10.51 -6.36 7.77
C GLY A 267 10.82 -6.72 6.31
N ALA A 268 9.92 -7.42 5.63
CA ALA A 268 10.11 -7.88 4.26
C ALA A 268 9.88 -6.76 3.23
N VAL A 269 10.57 -6.90 2.09
CA VAL A 269 10.36 -6.10 0.87
C VAL A 269 9.98 -7.04 -0.24
N ILE A 270 8.78 -6.91 -0.78
CA ILE A 270 8.27 -7.80 -1.83
C ILE A 270 8.17 -7.04 -3.15
N PRO A 271 9.02 -7.34 -4.16
CA PRO A 271 8.87 -6.80 -5.50
C PRO A 271 7.55 -7.26 -6.13
N VAL A 272 6.86 -6.33 -6.80
CA VAL A 272 5.65 -6.59 -7.60
C VAL A 272 5.89 -5.97 -8.97
N ASP A 273 6.79 -6.57 -9.73
CA ASP A 273 7.45 -5.93 -10.87
C ASP A 273 7.51 -6.78 -12.14
N GLY A 274 6.90 -7.96 -12.13
CA GLY A 274 6.95 -8.88 -13.26
C GLY A 274 8.36 -9.40 -13.60
N GLY A 275 9.29 -9.34 -12.65
CA GLY A 275 10.68 -9.75 -12.82
C GLY A 275 11.59 -8.65 -13.40
N HIS A 276 11.18 -7.39 -13.35
CA HIS A 276 11.96 -6.25 -13.88
C HIS A 276 13.33 -6.07 -13.19
N LEU A 277 13.49 -6.52 -11.96
CA LEU A 277 14.75 -6.45 -11.22
C LEU A 277 15.74 -7.60 -11.50
N LEU A 278 15.33 -8.63 -12.23
CA LEU A 278 16.17 -9.77 -12.57
C LEU A 278 17.17 -9.45 -13.74
#